data_c7836b02515fb42cb285d0741d30f2ed
#
_entry.id   c7836b02515fb42cb285d0741d30f2ed
#
_cell.length_a   1.000
_cell.length_b   1.000
_cell.length_c   1.000
_cell.angle_alpha   90.00
_cell.angle_beta   90.00
_cell.angle_gamma   90.00
#
_symmetry.space_group_name_H-M   'P 1'
#
loop_
_entity.id
_entity.type
_entity.pdbx_description
1 polymer ?
#
loop_
_entity_poly.entity_id
_entity_poly.type
_entity_poly.pdbx_seq_one_letter_code
_entity_poly.pdbx_strand_id
1 'polypeptide(L)'
;MVVSLFIRTFALDMKYETLWRRLTGIYDRDEAKAIVRWVLDVRFGLSLTDIVCGKTDEMSEAEQAELETMMLRLEKAEPVQYVVGVAEFCGRPFHVEPGVLIPRPETGEMCEEILEERDDQRDGYQILDIGTGSGCIAITLALEIKEAKVTAWDISDDALRIASKNAETLGAEVTFEQRDILNHGDPMIPLTSKYDLIVSNPPYVCQKEQATMAKHVLEHEPHLALFVPDDDPLRFYRAIAQYAKKALKPSGLLYFELNPLYARETEALLQDLGFVETEIKLDMFGKQRFLKAKKI
;
A
#
# COMPACT_ATOMS: atom_id res chain seq x y z
N MET A 1 20.88 27.84 44.32
CA MET A 1 21.13 28.56 43.05
C MET A 1 20.36 27.84 42.00
N VAL A 2 19.10 28.27 41.75
CA VAL A 2 18.16 27.62 40.83
C VAL A 2 18.43 28.22 39.46
N VAL A 3 18.95 27.39 38.54
CA VAL A 3 19.08 27.78 37.13
C VAL A 3 17.70 27.68 36.50
N SER A 4 17.01 28.81 36.41
CA SER A 4 15.77 28.96 35.65
C SER A 4 16.11 28.83 34.17
N LEU A 5 15.74 27.69 33.58
CA LEU A 5 15.82 27.49 32.15
C LEU A 5 14.71 28.34 31.52
N PHE A 6 15.06 29.52 31.01
CA PHE A 6 14.19 30.31 30.16
C PHE A 6 14.01 29.56 28.82
N ILE A 7 12.98 28.73 28.75
CA ILE A 7 12.44 28.31 27.45
C ILE A 7 11.74 29.55 26.89
N ARG A 8 12.43 30.27 25.99
CA ARG A 8 11.76 31.24 25.12
C ARG A 8 10.77 30.47 24.28
N THR A 9 9.51 30.55 24.65
CA THR A 9 8.39 30.17 23.75
C THR A 9 8.42 31.20 22.62
N PHE A 10 9.15 30.86 21.54
CA PHE A 10 8.89 31.50 20.26
C PHE A 10 7.48 31.06 19.88
N ALA A 11 6.55 32.00 19.79
CA ALA A 11 5.26 31.73 19.18
C ALA A 11 5.55 31.13 17.78
N LEU A 12 5.21 29.88 17.61
CA LEU A 12 5.38 29.20 16.31
C LEU A 12 4.45 29.92 15.34
N ASP A 13 5.00 30.36 14.19
CA ASP A 13 4.19 30.95 13.14
C ASP A 13 3.48 29.81 12.38
N MET A 14 2.22 29.54 12.74
CA MET A 14 1.39 28.47 12.19
C MET A 14 0.68 28.86 10.89
N LYS A 15 1.04 30.00 10.31
CA LYS A 15 0.49 30.39 9.00
C LYS A 15 0.83 29.36 7.94
N TYR A 16 -0.16 28.98 7.17
CA TYR A 16 -0.01 28.01 6.07
C TYR A 16 1.19 28.32 5.17
N GLU A 17 1.42 29.61 4.87
CA GLU A 17 2.54 30.03 4.02
C GLU A 17 3.90 29.75 4.68
N THR A 18 4.03 29.92 5.96
CA THR A 18 5.25 29.61 6.71
C THR A 18 5.48 28.11 6.78
N LEU A 19 4.43 27.33 7.02
CA LEU A 19 4.50 25.87 7.13
C LEU A 19 5.01 25.22 5.83
N TRP A 20 4.37 25.46 4.69
CA TRP A 20 4.81 24.81 3.46
C TRP A 20 6.19 25.29 2.98
N ARG A 21 6.59 26.53 3.26
CA ARG A 21 7.93 27.04 2.92
C ARG A 21 9.04 26.27 3.64
N ARG A 22 8.78 25.74 4.83
CA ARG A 22 9.72 24.89 5.57
C ARG A 22 10.08 23.61 4.80
N LEU A 23 9.18 23.13 3.98
CA LEU A 23 9.34 21.90 3.21
C LEU A 23 10.00 22.08 1.82
N THR A 24 10.20 23.32 1.35
CA THR A 24 10.70 23.59 -0.01
C THR A 24 12.17 23.20 -0.24
N GLY A 25 12.89 22.81 0.81
CA GLY A 25 14.22 22.20 0.69
C GLY A 25 14.21 20.73 0.29
N ILE A 26 13.03 20.09 0.36
CA ILE A 26 12.83 18.64 0.14
C ILE A 26 11.87 18.41 -1.02
N TYR A 27 10.78 19.17 -1.06
CA TYR A 27 9.68 19.06 -2.03
C TYR A 27 9.62 20.30 -2.91
N ASP A 28 9.07 20.15 -4.11
CA ASP A 28 8.73 21.34 -4.89
C ASP A 28 7.60 22.15 -4.21
N ARG A 29 7.39 23.38 -4.73
CA ARG A 29 6.47 24.32 -4.10
C ARG A 29 5.02 23.82 -4.02
N ASP A 30 4.56 23.15 -5.06
CA ASP A 30 3.16 22.74 -5.17
C ASP A 30 2.93 21.45 -4.38
N GLU A 31 3.89 20.55 -4.36
CA GLU A 31 3.92 19.37 -3.50
C GLU A 31 3.98 19.76 -2.00
N ALA A 32 4.86 20.68 -1.61
CA ALA A 32 4.94 21.17 -0.24
C ALA A 32 3.62 21.76 0.26
N LYS A 33 2.93 22.52 -0.60
CA LYS A 33 1.59 23.05 -0.29
C LYS A 33 0.54 21.95 -0.16
N ALA A 34 0.56 20.97 -1.05
CA ALA A 34 -0.37 19.85 -1.01
C ALA A 34 -0.18 19.03 0.29
N ILE A 35 1.06 18.75 0.67
CA ILE A 35 1.41 18.04 1.90
C ILE A 35 0.83 18.75 3.13
N VAL A 36 1.14 20.05 3.30
CA VAL A 36 0.68 20.80 4.48
C VAL A 36 -0.84 20.92 4.48
N ARG A 37 -1.46 21.19 3.33
CA ARG A 37 -2.93 21.21 3.23
C ARG A 37 -3.54 19.88 3.66
N TRP A 38 -2.97 18.77 3.23
CA TRP A 38 -3.48 17.45 3.56
C TRP A 38 -3.34 17.14 5.06
N VAL A 39 -2.21 17.50 5.68
CA VAL A 39 -2.05 17.41 7.15
C VAL A 39 -3.12 18.21 7.89
N LEU A 40 -3.34 19.45 7.49
CA LEU A 40 -4.32 20.34 8.13
C LEU A 40 -5.76 19.83 7.95
N ASP A 41 -6.08 19.28 6.79
CA ASP A 41 -7.40 18.72 6.49
C ASP A 41 -7.63 17.41 7.26
N VAL A 42 -6.76 16.42 7.06
CA VAL A 42 -6.96 15.08 7.61
C VAL A 42 -6.82 15.03 9.13
N ARG A 43 -5.85 15.77 9.69
CA ARG A 43 -5.56 15.69 11.13
C ARG A 43 -6.36 16.69 11.97
N PHE A 44 -6.60 17.89 11.43
CA PHE A 44 -7.22 18.99 12.17
C PHE A 44 -8.58 19.41 11.61
N GLY A 45 -9.07 18.77 10.53
CA GLY A 45 -10.38 19.04 9.92
C GLY A 45 -10.48 20.43 9.29
N LEU A 46 -9.35 21.08 8.95
CA LEU A 46 -9.33 22.40 8.36
C LEU A 46 -9.48 22.32 6.84
N SER A 47 -10.63 22.75 6.34
CA SER A 47 -10.86 22.87 4.91
C SER A 47 -9.93 23.92 4.26
N LEU A 48 -9.78 23.86 2.92
CA LEU A 48 -9.02 24.88 2.19
C LEU A 48 -9.52 26.30 2.50
N THR A 49 -10.82 26.49 2.67
CA THR A 49 -11.40 27.78 3.03
C THR A 49 -10.95 28.23 4.41
N ASP A 50 -10.94 27.31 5.40
CA ASP A 50 -10.48 27.58 6.75
C ASP A 50 -9.00 28.01 6.77
N ILE A 51 -8.18 27.29 6.00
CA ILE A 51 -6.74 27.57 5.86
C ILE A 51 -6.52 28.98 5.26
N VAL A 52 -7.24 29.31 4.19
CA VAL A 52 -7.13 30.62 3.52
C VAL A 52 -7.66 31.76 4.42
N CYS A 53 -8.67 31.48 5.25
CA CYS A 53 -9.20 32.41 6.23
C CYS A 53 -8.32 32.59 7.47
N GLY A 54 -7.21 31.84 7.58
CA GLY A 54 -6.24 31.98 8.68
C GLY A 54 -6.61 31.24 9.96
N LYS A 55 -7.51 30.25 9.90
CA LYS A 55 -7.90 29.47 11.09
C LYS A 55 -6.75 28.66 11.71
N THR A 56 -5.65 28.50 11.02
CA THR A 56 -4.42 27.92 11.60
C THR A 56 -3.88 28.77 12.76
N ASP A 57 -4.11 30.09 12.75
CA ASP A 57 -3.71 30.99 13.84
C ASP A 57 -4.62 30.85 15.08
N GLU A 58 -5.80 30.22 14.95
CA GLU A 58 -6.78 30.00 16.01
C GLU A 58 -6.64 28.63 16.69
N MET A 59 -5.69 27.79 16.24
CA MET A 59 -5.43 26.47 16.82
C MET A 59 -5.01 26.60 18.29
N SER A 60 -5.48 25.66 19.10
CA SER A 60 -5.06 25.54 20.50
C SER A 60 -3.56 25.26 20.64
N GLU A 61 -2.96 25.56 21.77
CA GLU A 61 -1.54 25.25 22.05
C GLU A 61 -1.21 23.77 21.86
N ALA A 62 -2.15 22.88 22.19
CA ALA A 62 -1.99 21.44 22.00
C ALA A 62 -1.95 21.05 20.50
N GLU A 63 -2.86 21.60 19.70
CA GLU A 63 -2.90 21.37 18.24
C GLU A 63 -1.66 21.98 17.55
N GLN A 64 -1.21 23.14 17.96
CA GLN A 64 0.02 23.76 17.45
C GLN A 64 1.26 22.90 17.77
N ALA A 65 1.36 22.35 18.98
CA ALA A 65 2.46 21.47 19.37
C ALA A 65 2.44 20.15 18.59
N GLU A 66 1.24 19.60 18.32
CA GLU A 66 1.08 18.42 17.50
C GLU A 66 1.46 18.69 16.04
N LEU A 67 0.97 19.78 15.45
CA LEU A 67 1.32 20.20 14.10
C LEU A 67 2.84 20.42 13.96
N GLU A 68 3.48 21.06 14.94
CA GLU A 68 4.94 21.24 14.92
C GLU A 68 5.67 19.89 14.93
N THR A 69 5.20 18.94 15.73
CA THR A 69 5.77 17.58 15.75
C THR A 69 5.66 16.91 14.38
N MET A 70 4.51 17.07 13.69
CA MET A 70 4.31 16.57 12.34
C MET A 70 5.22 17.27 11.33
N MET A 71 5.34 18.60 11.42
CA MET A 71 6.23 19.35 10.54
C MET A 71 7.70 18.92 10.66
N LEU A 72 8.18 18.65 11.89
CA LEU A 72 9.53 18.14 12.13
C LEU A 72 9.77 16.74 11.52
N ARG A 73 8.74 15.91 11.40
CA ARG A 73 8.80 14.62 10.71
C ARG A 73 8.87 14.81 9.19
N LEU A 74 8.02 15.69 8.65
CA LEU A 74 8.02 16.04 7.23
C LEU A 74 9.35 16.66 6.76
N GLU A 75 9.98 17.49 7.59
CA GLU A 75 11.32 18.07 7.35
C GLU A 75 12.43 16.99 7.27
N LYS A 76 12.16 15.78 7.75
CA LYS A 76 13.03 14.61 7.60
C LYS A 76 12.63 13.74 6.41
N ALA A 77 11.80 14.25 5.52
CA ALA A 77 11.26 13.53 4.37
C ALA A 77 10.44 12.27 4.74
N GLU A 78 9.89 12.20 5.95
CA GLU A 78 8.97 11.09 6.30
C GLU A 78 7.69 11.23 5.47
N PRO A 79 7.19 10.13 4.86
CA PRO A 79 5.97 10.18 4.05
C PRO A 79 4.80 10.78 4.82
N VAL A 80 4.08 11.70 4.21
CA VAL A 80 2.97 12.40 4.86
C VAL A 80 1.90 11.42 5.36
N GLN A 81 1.69 10.30 4.66
CA GLN A 81 0.77 9.23 5.05
C GLN A 81 1.18 8.62 6.41
N TYR A 82 2.46 8.39 6.65
CA TYR A 82 2.92 7.92 7.95
C TYR A 82 2.83 9.01 9.02
N VAL A 83 3.05 10.27 8.63
CA VAL A 83 2.95 11.41 9.56
C VAL A 83 1.53 11.57 10.09
N VAL A 84 0.51 11.49 9.22
CA VAL A 84 -0.90 11.58 9.61
C VAL A 84 -1.51 10.23 10.02
N GLY A 85 -0.83 9.12 9.70
CA GLY A 85 -1.29 7.76 10.02
C GLY A 85 -2.39 7.22 9.09
N VAL A 86 -2.62 7.85 7.93
CA VAL A 86 -3.70 7.48 7.00
C VAL A 86 -3.20 7.54 5.56
N ALA A 87 -3.69 6.62 4.73
CA ALA A 87 -3.59 6.66 3.27
C ALA A 87 -4.97 6.39 2.66
N GLU A 88 -5.35 7.13 1.63
CA GLU A 88 -6.56 6.83 0.87
C GLU A 88 -6.30 5.71 -0.13
N PHE A 89 -7.24 4.75 -0.20
CA PHE A 89 -7.21 3.68 -1.20
C PHE A 89 -8.64 3.25 -1.56
N CYS A 90 -8.98 3.29 -2.85
CA CYS A 90 -10.32 2.98 -3.37
C CYS A 90 -11.44 3.70 -2.59
N GLY A 91 -11.24 5.00 -2.31
CA GLY A 91 -12.20 5.86 -1.60
C GLY A 91 -12.36 5.56 -0.10
N ARG A 92 -11.40 4.84 0.52
CA ARG A 92 -11.42 4.48 1.95
C ARG A 92 -10.14 4.89 2.65
N PRO A 93 -10.23 5.37 3.91
CA PRO A 93 -9.04 5.70 4.71
C PRO A 93 -8.46 4.41 5.34
N PHE A 94 -7.24 4.05 4.94
CA PHE A 94 -6.47 2.97 5.55
C PHE A 94 -5.48 3.52 6.56
N HIS A 95 -5.44 2.95 7.76
CA HIS A 95 -4.36 3.24 8.69
C HIS A 95 -3.03 2.71 8.14
N VAL A 96 -2.01 3.55 8.16
CA VAL A 96 -0.65 3.22 7.76
C VAL A 96 0.35 3.78 8.75
N GLU A 97 1.39 3.01 9.01
CA GLU A 97 2.54 3.40 9.84
C GLU A 97 3.79 2.67 9.32
N PRO A 98 5.01 3.03 9.75
CA PRO A 98 6.20 2.28 9.39
C PRO A 98 6.04 0.78 9.65
N GLY A 99 6.33 -0.04 8.64
CA GLY A 99 6.12 -1.50 8.67
C GLY A 99 5.25 -2.05 7.55
N VAL A 100 4.46 -1.20 6.88
CA VAL A 100 3.70 -1.57 5.68
C VAL A 100 3.98 -0.63 4.52
N LEU A 101 3.92 -1.13 3.30
CA LEU A 101 3.93 -0.30 2.10
C LEU A 101 2.71 0.65 2.12
N ILE A 102 2.92 1.91 1.81
CA ILE A 102 1.81 2.85 1.62
C ILE A 102 1.03 2.42 0.37
N PRO A 103 -0.30 2.21 0.45
CA PRO A 103 -1.13 1.87 -0.70
C PRO A 103 -0.92 2.82 -1.87
N ARG A 104 -0.77 2.26 -3.07
CA ARG A 104 -0.52 3.03 -4.29
C ARG A 104 -1.80 3.13 -5.14
N PRO A 105 -2.03 4.24 -5.83
CA PRO A 105 -3.17 4.39 -6.73
C PRO A 105 -3.25 3.29 -7.79
N GLU A 106 -2.11 2.90 -8.36
CA GLU A 106 -2.03 1.84 -9.37
C GLU A 106 -2.54 0.49 -8.81
N THR A 107 -2.23 0.17 -7.56
CA THR A 107 -2.79 -1.03 -6.91
C THR A 107 -4.32 -0.97 -6.81
N GLY A 108 -4.88 0.25 -6.66
CA GLY A 108 -6.33 0.49 -6.71
C GLY A 108 -6.93 0.16 -8.08
N GLU A 109 -6.27 0.56 -9.17
CA GLU A 109 -6.69 0.21 -10.53
C GLU A 109 -6.75 -1.31 -10.73
N MET A 110 -5.79 -2.07 -10.16
CA MET A 110 -5.85 -3.54 -10.20
C MET A 110 -7.09 -4.08 -9.48
N CYS A 111 -7.49 -3.48 -8.36
CA CYS A 111 -8.72 -3.88 -7.68
C CYS A 111 -9.96 -3.58 -8.54
N GLU A 112 -10.02 -2.42 -9.20
CA GLU A 112 -11.12 -2.05 -10.11
C GLU A 112 -11.24 -3.03 -11.27
N GLU A 113 -10.12 -3.39 -11.92
CA GLU A 113 -10.06 -4.40 -12.96
C GLU A 113 -10.60 -5.76 -12.51
N ILE A 114 -10.20 -6.22 -11.33
CA ILE A 114 -10.69 -7.47 -10.75
C ILE A 114 -12.20 -7.41 -10.53
N LEU A 115 -12.72 -6.26 -10.08
CA LEU A 115 -14.15 -6.06 -9.81
C LEU A 115 -14.98 -6.02 -11.10
N GLU A 116 -14.45 -5.46 -12.19
CA GLU A 116 -15.12 -5.39 -13.49
C GLU A 116 -15.19 -6.77 -14.19
N GLU A 117 -14.16 -7.60 -14.02
CA GLU A 117 -14.06 -8.88 -14.70
C GLU A 117 -14.69 -10.06 -13.96
N ARG A 118 -15.10 -9.87 -12.71
CA ARG A 118 -15.67 -10.95 -11.91
C ARG A 118 -17.01 -11.44 -12.48
N ASP A 119 -17.28 -12.73 -12.27
CA ASP A 119 -18.60 -13.34 -12.49
C ASP A 119 -19.50 -13.06 -11.28
N ASP A 120 -20.41 -12.12 -11.38
CA ASP A 120 -21.34 -11.69 -10.32
C ASP A 120 -22.30 -12.79 -9.83
N GLN A 121 -22.36 -13.93 -10.50
CA GLN A 121 -23.29 -15.03 -10.21
C GLN A 121 -22.73 -16.08 -9.24
N ARG A 122 -21.50 -15.93 -8.77
CA ARG A 122 -20.85 -16.88 -7.86
C ARG A 122 -20.96 -16.43 -6.40
N ASP A 123 -21.80 -17.09 -5.62
CA ASP A 123 -21.81 -16.97 -4.16
C ASP A 123 -20.54 -17.60 -3.55
N GLY A 124 -20.03 -16.98 -2.48
CA GLY A 124 -18.90 -17.52 -1.71
C GLY A 124 -17.59 -17.55 -2.45
N TYR A 125 -17.30 -16.52 -3.27
CA TYR A 125 -16.07 -16.34 -4.02
C TYR A 125 -14.84 -16.38 -3.09
N GLN A 126 -13.92 -17.31 -3.33
CA GLN A 126 -12.75 -17.54 -2.48
C GLN A 126 -11.56 -16.74 -3.01
N ILE A 127 -11.04 -15.82 -2.22
CA ILE A 127 -9.95 -14.93 -2.61
C ILE A 127 -8.75 -15.16 -1.68
N LEU A 128 -7.55 -15.11 -2.25
CA LEU A 128 -6.31 -15.04 -1.52
C LEU A 128 -5.49 -13.83 -1.98
N ASP A 129 -5.16 -12.96 -1.03
CA ASP A 129 -4.20 -11.88 -1.20
C ASP A 129 -2.86 -12.27 -0.56
N ILE A 130 -1.78 -12.27 -1.34
CA ILE A 130 -0.44 -12.70 -0.90
C ILE A 130 0.47 -11.47 -0.82
N GLY A 131 1.05 -11.21 0.38
CA GLY A 131 1.79 -10.00 0.67
C GLY A 131 0.84 -8.83 0.94
N THR A 132 -0.12 -9.04 1.83
CA THR A 132 -1.27 -8.12 2.00
C THR A 132 -0.89 -6.74 2.54
N GLY A 133 0.25 -6.59 3.22
CA GLY A 133 0.73 -5.32 3.76
C GLY A 133 -0.28 -4.66 4.68
N SER A 134 -0.80 -3.50 4.29
CA SER A 134 -1.85 -2.78 5.04
C SER A 134 -3.23 -3.43 4.96
N GLY A 135 -3.40 -4.48 4.15
CA GLY A 135 -4.68 -5.13 3.88
C GLY A 135 -5.49 -4.45 2.77
N CYS A 136 -4.94 -3.47 2.06
CA CYS A 136 -5.71 -2.62 1.16
C CYS A 136 -6.40 -3.39 0.03
N ILE A 137 -5.76 -4.39 -0.59
CA ILE A 137 -6.35 -5.25 -1.62
C ILE A 137 -7.41 -6.15 -0.99
N ALA A 138 -7.03 -6.95 0.03
CA ALA A 138 -7.90 -7.93 0.67
C ALA A 138 -9.18 -7.29 1.20
N ILE A 139 -9.05 -6.18 1.92
CA ILE A 139 -10.19 -5.46 2.53
C ILE A 139 -11.08 -4.85 1.46
N THR A 140 -10.50 -4.22 0.42
CA THR A 140 -11.30 -3.66 -0.68
C THR A 140 -12.12 -4.75 -1.35
N LEU A 141 -11.51 -5.88 -1.71
CA LEU A 141 -12.23 -6.99 -2.34
C LEU A 141 -13.28 -7.61 -1.41
N ALA A 142 -13.02 -7.70 -0.10
CA ALA A 142 -13.99 -8.20 0.87
C ALA A 142 -15.22 -7.30 1.00
N LEU A 143 -15.05 -5.99 0.87
CA LEU A 143 -16.15 -5.01 0.97
C LEU A 143 -16.95 -4.89 -0.33
N GLU A 144 -16.31 -5.05 -1.48
CA GLU A 144 -16.94 -4.87 -2.80
C GLU A 144 -17.57 -6.17 -3.34
N ILE A 145 -17.08 -7.33 -2.93
CA ILE A 145 -17.59 -8.61 -3.42
C ILE A 145 -18.50 -9.25 -2.38
N LYS A 146 -19.77 -9.23 -2.64
CA LYS A 146 -20.77 -9.81 -1.73
C LYS A 146 -20.45 -11.27 -1.42
N GLU A 147 -20.48 -11.64 -0.12
CA GLU A 147 -20.23 -13.00 0.38
C GLU A 147 -18.86 -13.59 0.00
N ALA A 148 -17.90 -12.75 -0.43
CA ALA A 148 -16.54 -13.20 -0.65
C ALA A 148 -15.92 -13.73 0.66
N LYS A 149 -15.15 -14.81 0.55
CA LYS A 149 -14.31 -15.33 1.64
C LYS A 149 -12.87 -15.00 1.34
N VAL A 150 -12.38 -13.94 1.98
CA VAL A 150 -11.05 -13.43 1.73
C VAL A 150 -10.09 -13.94 2.78
N THR A 151 -9.00 -14.54 2.32
CA THR A 151 -7.82 -14.87 3.12
C THR A 151 -6.67 -13.97 2.69
N ALA A 152 -5.90 -13.47 3.62
CA ALA A 152 -4.78 -12.58 3.36
C ALA A 152 -3.53 -13.07 4.08
N TRP A 153 -2.43 -13.17 3.35
CA TRP A 153 -1.14 -13.64 3.86
C TRP A 153 -0.11 -12.52 3.88
N ASP A 154 0.68 -12.50 4.93
CA ASP A 154 1.92 -11.73 4.99
C ASP A 154 2.95 -12.49 5.83
N ILE A 155 4.22 -12.22 5.61
CA ILE A 155 5.31 -12.75 6.45
C ILE A 155 5.49 -11.92 7.71
N SER A 156 5.11 -10.63 7.67
CA SER A 156 5.31 -9.64 8.72
C SER A 156 4.13 -9.63 9.72
N ASP A 157 4.43 -9.88 10.99
CA ASP A 157 3.44 -9.74 12.08
C ASP A 157 2.94 -8.29 12.21
N ASP A 158 3.80 -7.30 11.96
CA ASP A 158 3.41 -5.88 11.98
C ASP A 158 2.42 -5.57 10.84
N ALA A 159 2.64 -6.08 9.65
CA ALA A 159 1.71 -5.93 8.52
C ALA A 159 0.35 -6.55 8.87
N LEU A 160 0.32 -7.77 9.39
CA LEU A 160 -0.92 -8.45 9.77
C LEU A 160 -1.68 -7.71 10.89
N ARG A 161 -0.96 -7.14 11.85
CA ARG A 161 -1.55 -6.30 12.91
C ARG A 161 -2.22 -5.05 12.33
N ILE A 162 -1.53 -4.35 11.41
CA ILE A 162 -2.06 -3.15 10.74
C ILE A 162 -3.27 -3.52 9.87
N ALA A 163 -3.16 -4.57 9.06
CA ALA A 163 -4.24 -5.06 8.22
C ALA A 163 -5.47 -5.47 9.03
N SER A 164 -5.29 -6.16 10.15
CA SER A 164 -6.38 -6.54 11.05
C SER A 164 -7.10 -5.33 11.64
N LYS A 165 -6.34 -4.30 12.06
CA LYS A 165 -6.89 -3.04 12.53
C LYS A 165 -7.70 -2.32 11.44
N ASN A 166 -7.19 -2.32 10.20
CA ASN A 166 -7.89 -1.74 9.07
C ASN A 166 -9.20 -2.49 8.76
N ALA A 167 -9.17 -3.82 8.76
CA ALA A 167 -10.36 -4.64 8.54
C ALA A 167 -11.42 -4.38 9.61
N GLU A 168 -11.04 -4.34 10.88
CA GLU A 168 -11.94 -4.00 11.98
C GLU A 168 -12.54 -2.60 11.81
N THR A 169 -11.71 -1.60 11.52
CA THR A 169 -12.14 -0.20 11.39
C THR A 169 -13.10 -0.01 10.20
N LEU A 170 -12.85 -0.69 9.08
CA LEU A 170 -13.63 -0.58 7.86
C LEU A 170 -14.81 -1.59 7.80
N GLY A 171 -14.89 -2.50 8.77
CA GLY A 171 -15.97 -3.49 8.85
C GLY A 171 -15.87 -4.62 7.81
N ALA A 172 -14.64 -4.97 7.40
CA ALA A 172 -14.38 -6.04 6.45
C ALA A 172 -14.11 -7.38 7.14
N GLU A 173 -14.64 -8.47 6.60
CA GLU A 173 -14.37 -9.84 7.07
C GLU A 173 -13.23 -10.45 6.25
N VAL A 174 -12.01 -10.47 6.82
CA VAL A 174 -10.80 -11.03 6.22
C VAL A 174 -10.11 -11.97 7.21
N THR A 175 -9.71 -13.15 6.74
CA THR A 175 -8.89 -14.09 7.53
C THR A 175 -7.41 -13.80 7.27
N PHE A 176 -6.70 -13.31 8.28
CA PHE A 176 -5.27 -13.02 8.20
C PHE A 176 -4.44 -14.21 8.70
N GLU A 177 -3.40 -14.59 7.95
CA GLU A 177 -2.50 -15.68 8.28
C GLU A 177 -1.04 -15.31 8.03
N GLN A 178 -0.17 -15.55 9.00
CA GLN A 178 1.27 -15.39 8.78
C GLN A 178 1.80 -16.54 7.94
N ARG A 179 2.30 -16.21 6.75
CA ARG A 179 2.85 -17.18 5.80
C ARG A 179 4.02 -16.59 5.01
N ASP A 180 5.05 -17.40 4.83
CA ASP A 180 6.14 -17.12 3.90
C ASP A 180 5.93 -17.90 2.61
N ILE A 181 5.54 -17.22 1.54
CA ILE A 181 5.32 -17.83 0.22
C ILE A 181 6.59 -18.44 -0.38
N LEU A 182 7.76 -18.01 0.06
CA LEU A 182 9.05 -18.57 -0.36
C LEU A 182 9.39 -19.89 0.37
N ASN A 183 8.72 -20.18 1.46
CA ASN A 183 8.92 -21.45 2.21
C ASN A 183 8.07 -22.57 1.62
N HIS A 184 8.53 -23.18 0.54
CA HIS A 184 7.82 -24.26 -0.18
C HIS A 184 7.62 -25.54 0.66
N GLY A 185 8.25 -25.65 1.83
CA GLY A 185 8.12 -26.77 2.74
C GLY A 185 7.15 -26.55 3.90
N ASP A 186 6.47 -25.41 3.98
CA ASP A 186 5.53 -25.12 5.06
C ASP A 186 4.29 -26.04 4.92
N PRO A 187 4.09 -26.99 5.87
CA PRO A 187 2.96 -27.91 5.85
C PRO A 187 1.61 -27.19 6.09
N MET A 188 1.64 -25.96 6.56
CA MET A 188 0.45 -25.13 6.80
C MET A 188 -0.05 -24.43 5.53
N ILE A 189 0.73 -24.44 4.44
CA ILE A 189 0.29 -23.92 3.14
C ILE A 189 -0.58 -24.99 2.46
N PRO A 190 -1.91 -24.78 2.34
CA PRO A 190 -2.80 -25.77 1.74
C PRO A 190 -2.56 -25.89 0.24
N LEU A 191 -2.40 -27.11 -0.27
CA LEU A 191 -2.18 -27.40 -1.69
C LEU A 191 -3.46 -27.92 -2.40
N THR A 192 -4.61 -27.44 -2.01
CA THR A 192 -5.92 -27.85 -2.58
C THR A 192 -6.50 -26.75 -3.46
N SER A 193 -7.16 -27.13 -4.54
CA SER A 193 -7.92 -26.21 -5.40
C SER A 193 -9.04 -25.54 -4.61
N LYS A 194 -8.77 -24.36 -4.05
CA LYS A 194 -9.65 -23.66 -3.10
C LYS A 194 -10.08 -22.29 -3.61
N TYR A 195 -9.18 -21.56 -4.28
CA TYR A 195 -9.39 -20.15 -4.59
C TYR A 195 -9.94 -19.95 -6.01
N ASP A 196 -10.85 -19.01 -6.12
CA ASP A 196 -11.34 -18.50 -7.41
C ASP A 196 -10.38 -17.42 -7.95
N LEU A 197 -9.79 -16.63 -7.01
CA LEU A 197 -8.85 -15.57 -7.29
C LEU A 197 -7.65 -15.66 -6.35
N ILE A 198 -6.45 -15.53 -6.90
CA ILE A 198 -5.24 -15.20 -6.15
C ILE A 198 -4.72 -13.87 -6.70
N VAL A 199 -4.47 -12.92 -5.81
CA VAL A 199 -3.95 -11.59 -6.14
C VAL A 199 -2.71 -11.29 -5.31
N SER A 200 -1.77 -10.55 -5.87
CA SER A 200 -0.59 -10.11 -5.13
C SER A 200 0.02 -8.85 -5.75
N ASN A 201 0.43 -7.93 -4.87
CA ASN A 201 1.43 -6.90 -5.17
C ASN A 201 2.72 -7.29 -4.43
N PRO A 202 3.52 -8.21 -4.97
CA PRO A 202 4.70 -8.71 -4.27
C PRO A 202 5.87 -7.74 -4.39
N PRO A 203 6.92 -7.86 -3.56
CA PRO A 203 8.16 -7.14 -3.78
C PRO A 203 8.73 -7.42 -5.17
N TYR A 204 9.03 -6.37 -5.94
CA TYR A 204 9.48 -6.51 -7.34
C TYR A 204 10.59 -5.54 -7.75
N VAL A 205 10.98 -4.60 -6.90
CA VAL A 205 12.01 -3.60 -7.23
C VAL A 205 13.38 -4.22 -7.07
N CYS A 206 14.20 -4.22 -8.12
CA CYS A 206 15.58 -4.69 -8.04
C CYS A 206 16.44 -3.69 -7.25
N GLN A 207 17.46 -4.17 -6.54
CA GLN A 207 18.34 -3.29 -5.76
C GLN A 207 19.04 -2.23 -6.62
N LYS A 208 19.39 -2.54 -7.88
CA LYS A 208 19.98 -1.59 -8.83
C LYS A 208 19.04 -0.41 -9.18
N GLU A 209 17.74 -0.54 -8.96
CA GLU A 209 16.74 0.51 -9.23
C GLU A 209 16.67 1.56 -8.11
N GLN A 210 17.26 1.31 -6.94
CA GLN A 210 17.27 2.22 -5.79
C GLN A 210 17.71 3.65 -6.14
N ALA A 211 18.71 3.78 -7.03
CA ALA A 211 19.24 5.08 -7.42
C ALA A 211 18.21 6.02 -8.08
N THR A 212 17.12 5.47 -8.60
CA THR A 212 16.03 6.21 -9.26
C THR A 212 14.80 6.44 -8.38
N MET A 213 14.79 5.85 -7.19
CA MET A 213 13.66 5.95 -6.28
C MET A 213 13.69 7.23 -5.46
N ALA A 214 12.52 7.70 -5.08
CA ALA A 214 12.40 8.85 -4.20
C ALA A 214 12.97 8.54 -2.81
N LYS A 215 13.65 9.53 -2.23
CA LYS A 215 14.34 9.39 -0.94
C LYS A 215 13.42 8.94 0.19
N HIS A 216 12.22 9.49 0.25
CA HIS A 216 11.24 9.17 1.28
C HIS A 216 10.79 7.69 1.25
N VAL A 217 10.74 7.07 0.05
CA VAL A 217 10.45 5.63 -0.09
C VAL A 217 11.61 4.80 0.46
N LEU A 218 12.84 5.13 0.05
CA LEU A 218 14.03 4.38 0.45
C LEU A 218 14.33 4.44 1.96
N GLU A 219 14.08 5.57 2.60
CA GLU A 219 14.45 5.80 3.99
C GLU A 219 13.36 5.39 4.98
N HIS A 220 12.10 5.28 4.56
CA HIS A 220 10.97 5.11 5.48
C HIS A 220 10.09 3.89 5.21
N GLU A 221 9.97 3.45 3.94
CA GLU A 221 9.12 2.30 3.64
C GLU A 221 9.88 0.97 3.81
N PRO A 222 9.20 -0.13 4.19
CA PRO A 222 9.88 -1.38 4.53
C PRO A 222 10.56 -2.00 3.31
N HIS A 223 11.87 -2.19 3.37
CA HIS A 223 12.65 -2.80 2.30
C HIS A 223 12.17 -4.21 1.94
N LEU A 224 11.62 -4.94 2.92
CA LEU A 224 11.04 -6.27 2.71
C LEU A 224 9.87 -6.25 1.74
N ALA A 225 9.09 -5.16 1.71
CA ALA A 225 7.94 -4.99 0.83
C ALA A 225 8.31 -4.45 -0.56
N LEU A 226 9.56 -4.00 -0.75
CA LEU A 226 10.00 -3.34 -1.98
C LEU A 226 10.94 -4.21 -2.81
N PHE A 227 11.99 -4.78 -2.18
CA PHE A 227 13.16 -5.22 -2.91
C PHE A 227 13.26 -6.72 -3.15
N VAL A 228 13.77 -7.02 -4.34
CA VAL A 228 14.22 -8.36 -4.74
C VAL A 228 15.71 -8.32 -5.11
N PRO A 229 16.45 -9.46 -5.03
CA PRO A 229 17.79 -9.56 -5.53
C PRO A 229 17.88 -9.30 -7.05
N ASP A 230 18.93 -8.64 -7.49
CA ASP A 230 19.15 -8.33 -8.90
C ASP A 230 19.32 -9.56 -9.80
N ASP A 231 19.81 -10.67 -9.22
CA ASP A 231 20.01 -11.95 -9.89
C ASP A 231 18.76 -12.84 -9.94
N ASP A 232 17.71 -12.51 -9.18
CA ASP A 232 16.43 -13.23 -9.24
C ASP A 232 15.21 -12.28 -9.10
N PRO A 233 14.95 -11.41 -10.07
CA PRO A 233 13.86 -10.43 -10.02
C PRO A 233 12.47 -11.07 -10.04
N LEU A 234 12.35 -12.31 -10.49
CA LEU A 234 11.08 -13.02 -10.61
C LEU A 234 10.77 -13.95 -9.43
N ARG A 235 11.56 -13.91 -8.36
CA ARG A 235 11.46 -14.90 -7.27
C ARG A 235 10.08 -15.03 -6.66
N PHE A 236 9.43 -13.91 -6.36
CA PHE A 236 8.08 -13.91 -5.78
C PHE A 236 7.04 -14.32 -6.79
N TYR A 237 7.09 -13.79 -8.02
CA TYR A 237 6.20 -14.19 -9.10
C TYR A 237 6.22 -15.70 -9.32
N ARG A 238 7.43 -16.28 -9.35
CA ARG A 238 7.64 -17.74 -9.52
C ARG A 238 7.03 -18.53 -8.36
N ALA A 239 7.30 -18.13 -7.12
CA ALA A 239 6.80 -18.83 -5.95
C ALA A 239 5.27 -18.77 -5.88
N ILE A 240 4.69 -17.59 -6.08
CA ILE A 240 3.24 -17.39 -6.06
C ILE A 240 2.58 -18.16 -7.21
N ALA A 241 3.11 -18.11 -8.44
CA ALA A 241 2.57 -18.82 -9.58
C ALA A 241 2.61 -20.35 -9.41
N GLN A 242 3.70 -20.88 -8.85
CA GLN A 242 3.81 -22.32 -8.53
C GLN A 242 2.77 -22.76 -7.49
N TYR A 243 2.53 -21.91 -6.48
CA TYR A 243 1.46 -22.13 -5.52
C TYR A 243 0.08 -22.02 -6.18
N ALA A 244 -0.17 -20.94 -6.92
CA ALA A 244 -1.44 -20.67 -7.59
C ALA A 244 -1.85 -21.80 -8.55
N LYS A 245 -0.89 -22.41 -9.26
CA LYS A 245 -1.15 -23.58 -10.11
C LYS A 245 -1.83 -24.73 -9.36
N LYS A 246 -1.57 -24.89 -8.06
CA LYS A 246 -2.15 -25.93 -7.23
C LYS A 246 -3.41 -25.46 -6.49
N ALA A 247 -3.38 -24.22 -6.02
CA ALA A 247 -4.38 -23.68 -5.11
C ALA A 247 -5.59 -23.03 -5.81
N LEU A 248 -5.44 -22.57 -7.05
CA LEU A 248 -6.57 -22.08 -7.83
C LEU A 248 -7.48 -23.23 -8.26
N LYS A 249 -8.78 -22.98 -8.29
CA LYS A 249 -9.79 -23.84 -8.95
C LYS A 249 -9.55 -23.84 -10.47
N PRO A 250 -10.11 -24.80 -11.20
CA PRO A 250 -10.18 -24.71 -12.68
C PRO A 250 -10.83 -23.39 -13.09
N SER A 251 -10.28 -22.73 -14.07
CA SER A 251 -10.68 -21.38 -14.53
C SER A 251 -10.50 -20.25 -13.48
N GLY A 252 -9.82 -20.51 -12.36
CA GLY A 252 -9.45 -19.50 -11.38
C GLY A 252 -8.41 -18.51 -11.93
N LEU A 253 -8.42 -17.29 -11.41
CA LEU A 253 -7.62 -16.17 -11.90
C LEU A 253 -6.44 -15.89 -10.98
N LEU A 254 -5.31 -15.51 -11.58
CA LEU A 254 -4.13 -14.98 -10.92
C LEU A 254 -3.90 -13.56 -11.41
N TYR A 255 -3.77 -12.61 -10.45
CA TYR A 255 -3.44 -11.23 -10.73
C TYR A 255 -2.16 -10.82 -10.03
N PHE A 256 -1.29 -10.11 -10.76
CA PHE A 256 -0.08 -9.51 -10.23
C PHE A 256 0.00 -8.02 -10.55
N GLU A 257 0.47 -7.23 -9.59
CA GLU A 257 1.14 -5.98 -9.90
C GLU A 257 2.56 -6.27 -10.35
N LEU A 258 3.06 -5.54 -11.35
CA LEU A 258 4.31 -5.85 -12.05
C LEU A 258 5.36 -4.75 -11.91
N ASN A 259 6.63 -5.17 -11.90
CA ASN A 259 7.72 -4.32 -12.37
C ASN A 259 7.67 -4.25 -13.90
N PRO A 260 7.46 -3.06 -14.51
CA PRO A 260 7.41 -2.91 -15.97
C PRO A 260 8.63 -3.46 -16.70
N LEU A 261 9.81 -3.45 -16.06
CA LEU A 261 11.06 -3.94 -16.66
C LEU A 261 11.06 -5.45 -16.91
N TYR A 262 10.23 -6.19 -16.16
CA TYR A 262 10.18 -7.66 -16.20
C TYR A 262 8.79 -8.19 -16.56
N ALA A 263 7.92 -7.34 -17.12
CA ALA A 263 6.54 -7.72 -17.42
C ALA A 263 6.45 -8.89 -18.40
N ARG A 264 7.26 -8.89 -19.46
CA ARG A 264 7.27 -9.96 -20.47
C ARG A 264 7.87 -11.25 -19.95
N GLU A 265 8.92 -11.17 -19.14
CA GLU A 265 9.54 -12.33 -18.51
C GLU A 265 8.59 -12.97 -17.50
N THR A 266 7.79 -12.16 -16.79
CA THR A 266 6.77 -12.66 -15.86
C THR A 266 5.63 -13.33 -16.61
N GLU A 267 5.18 -12.76 -17.73
CA GLU A 267 4.16 -13.39 -18.59
C GLU A 267 4.64 -14.74 -19.14
N ALA A 268 5.87 -14.79 -19.67
CA ALA A 268 6.48 -16.03 -20.15
C ALA A 268 6.58 -17.11 -19.06
N LEU A 269 6.97 -16.70 -17.83
CA LEU A 269 6.99 -17.58 -16.67
C LEU A 269 5.62 -18.22 -16.39
N LEU A 270 4.53 -17.44 -16.47
CA LEU A 270 3.18 -17.97 -16.24
C LEU A 270 2.76 -18.95 -17.36
N GLN A 271 3.08 -18.62 -18.60
CA GLN A 271 2.81 -19.50 -19.76
C GLN A 271 3.58 -20.83 -19.65
N ASP A 272 4.84 -20.79 -19.26
CA ASP A 272 5.67 -22.00 -19.03
C ASP A 272 5.13 -22.85 -17.88
N LEU A 273 4.52 -22.24 -16.88
CA LEU A 273 3.83 -22.95 -15.80
C LEU A 273 2.46 -23.50 -16.21
N GLY A 274 1.98 -23.19 -17.43
CA GLY A 274 0.73 -23.69 -17.99
C GLY A 274 -0.50 -22.86 -17.67
N PHE A 275 -0.33 -21.58 -17.28
CA PHE A 275 -1.43 -20.63 -17.27
C PHE A 275 -1.79 -20.22 -18.71
N VAL A 276 -3.04 -19.90 -18.91
CA VAL A 276 -3.58 -19.46 -20.21
C VAL A 276 -4.23 -18.08 -20.08
N GLU A 277 -4.65 -17.52 -21.21
CA GLU A 277 -5.30 -16.20 -21.24
C GLU A 277 -4.48 -15.15 -20.46
N THR A 278 -3.13 -15.19 -20.65
CA THR A 278 -2.24 -14.20 -20.03
C THR A 278 -2.39 -12.84 -20.71
N GLU A 279 -2.57 -11.80 -19.92
CA GLU A 279 -2.78 -10.44 -20.42
C GLU A 279 -2.02 -9.44 -19.55
N ILE A 280 -1.12 -8.68 -20.18
CA ILE A 280 -0.45 -7.54 -19.54
C ILE A 280 -1.31 -6.30 -19.78
N LYS A 281 -1.73 -5.66 -18.69
CA LYS A 281 -2.53 -4.44 -18.71
C LYS A 281 -1.69 -3.22 -18.34
N LEU A 282 -2.12 -2.07 -18.82
CA LEU A 282 -1.45 -0.79 -18.59
C LEU A 282 -2.16 -0.04 -17.45
N ASP A 283 -1.38 0.70 -16.66
CA ASP A 283 -1.91 1.67 -15.72
C ASP A 283 -2.40 2.95 -16.43
N MET A 284 -3.04 3.86 -15.71
CA MET A 284 -3.53 5.15 -16.22
C MET A 284 -2.44 6.01 -16.87
N PHE A 285 -1.15 5.72 -16.60
CA PHE A 285 0.00 6.39 -17.20
C PHE A 285 0.56 5.66 -18.42
N GLY A 286 -0.07 4.57 -18.86
CA GLY A 286 0.32 3.76 -20.01
C GLY A 286 1.53 2.84 -19.78
N LYS A 287 1.88 2.55 -18.52
CA LYS A 287 2.96 1.60 -18.17
C LYS A 287 2.38 0.21 -17.95
N GLN A 288 3.10 -0.82 -18.39
CA GLN A 288 2.79 -2.21 -18.09
C GLN A 288 2.79 -2.41 -16.56
N ARG A 289 1.61 -2.60 -15.97
CA ARG A 289 1.47 -2.59 -14.51
C ARG A 289 0.82 -3.82 -13.93
N PHE A 290 -0.06 -4.48 -14.68
CA PHE A 290 -0.78 -5.64 -14.18
C PHE A 290 -0.61 -6.82 -15.12
N LEU A 291 -0.62 -8.02 -14.56
CA LEU A 291 -0.66 -9.27 -15.33
C LEU A 291 -1.77 -10.14 -14.78
N LYS A 292 -2.70 -10.45 -15.66
CA LYS A 292 -3.75 -11.42 -15.43
C LYS A 292 -3.40 -12.75 -16.10
N ALA A 293 -3.73 -13.85 -15.45
CA ALA A 293 -3.62 -15.18 -16.05
C ALA A 293 -4.71 -16.09 -15.49
N LYS A 294 -5.08 -17.11 -16.27
CA LYS A 294 -6.13 -18.07 -15.92
C LYS A 294 -5.54 -19.47 -15.80
N LYS A 295 -5.95 -20.19 -14.76
CA LYS A 295 -5.63 -21.62 -14.62
C LYS A 295 -6.53 -22.45 -15.54
N ILE A 296 -5.94 -23.44 -16.25
CA ILE A 296 -6.68 -24.46 -16.99
C ILE A 296 -7.50 -25.34 -16.04
#